data_82ece938a5b73042e11b605255a48a2f
#
_entry.id   82ece938a5b73042e11b605255a48a2f
#
_cell.length_a   1.000
_cell.length_b   1.000
_cell.length_c   1.000
_cell.angle_alpha   90.00
_cell.angle_beta   90.00
_cell.angle_gamma   90.00
#
_symmetry.space_group_name_H-M   'P 1'
#
loop_
_entity.id
_entity.type
_entity.pdbx_description
1 polymer ?
#
loop_
_entity_poly.entity_id
_entity_poly.type
_entity_poly.pdbx_seq_one_letter_code
_entity_poly.pdbx_strand_id
1 'polypeptide(L)'
;MPRIPKRPCRYPGCPGLCDSGVYCRKHSEYSADRMRGSAAERGYDGKWRVARDRYLRRNPLCAECLKAGIITPATVVDHVIPHRGNKQLFWDEKNWQPLCKNCHDLKTGMGL
;
A
#
# COMPACT_ATOMS: atom_id res chain seq x y z
N MET A 1 16.26 29.04 -28.51
CA MET A 1 15.69 27.73 -28.19
C MET A 1 14.27 27.88 -27.73
N PRO A 2 13.35 27.10 -28.27
CA PRO A 2 12.00 27.13 -27.74
C PRO A 2 11.99 26.59 -26.32
N ARG A 3 11.46 27.39 -25.41
CA ARG A 3 11.28 26.97 -24.03
C ARG A 3 10.04 26.09 -23.92
N ILE A 4 10.16 25.01 -23.16
CA ILE A 4 9.00 24.19 -22.82
C ILE A 4 8.06 25.05 -21.96
N PRO A 5 6.77 25.13 -22.28
CA PRO A 5 5.82 25.89 -21.48
C PRO A 5 5.80 25.37 -20.03
N LYS A 6 5.77 26.28 -19.07
CA LYS A 6 5.64 25.93 -17.67
C LYS A 6 4.28 25.32 -17.40
N ARG A 7 4.24 24.30 -16.56
CA ARG A 7 3.00 23.61 -16.19
C ARG A 7 2.52 24.07 -14.81
N PRO A 8 1.20 24.06 -14.57
CA PRO A 8 0.69 24.37 -13.25
C PRO A 8 1.17 23.34 -12.21
N CYS A 9 1.50 23.81 -11.02
CA CYS A 9 1.85 22.95 -9.90
C CYS A 9 0.63 22.10 -9.49
N ARG A 10 0.84 20.82 -9.26
CA ARG A 10 -0.22 19.90 -8.84
C ARG A 10 -0.56 19.98 -7.35
N TYR A 11 0.21 20.73 -6.59
CA TYR A 11 -0.11 20.91 -5.18
C TYR A 11 -1.46 21.63 -5.04
N PRO A 12 -2.40 21.11 -4.25
CA PRO A 12 -3.74 21.72 -4.13
C PRO A 12 -3.66 23.17 -3.67
N GLY A 13 -4.32 24.06 -4.42
CA GLY A 13 -4.37 25.49 -4.10
C GLY A 13 -3.13 26.29 -4.47
N CYS A 14 -2.12 25.67 -5.08
CA CYS A 14 -0.90 26.39 -5.48
C CYS A 14 -1.08 27.06 -6.85
N PRO A 15 -0.92 28.40 -6.95
CA PRO A 15 -0.99 29.10 -8.24
C PRO A 15 0.33 29.06 -9.00
N GLY A 16 1.37 28.44 -8.45
CA GLY A 16 2.70 28.43 -9.04
C GLY A 16 2.81 27.59 -10.31
N LEU A 17 3.86 27.86 -11.06
CA LEU A 17 4.20 27.12 -12.27
C LEU A 17 5.45 26.27 -12.05
N CYS A 18 5.51 25.12 -12.70
CA CYS A 18 6.63 24.20 -12.62
C CYS A 18 7.56 24.39 -13.81
N ASP A 19 8.86 24.48 -13.55
CA ASP A 19 9.88 24.47 -14.61
C ASP A 19 10.12 23.06 -15.11
N SER A 20 10.07 22.08 -14.21
CA SER A 20 10.21 20.65 -14.54
C SER A 20 9.43 19.82 -13.55
N GLY A 21 8.95 18.66 -14.00
CA GLY A 21 8.16 17.79 -13.15
C GLY A 21 6.72 18.27 -12.98
N VAL A 22 6.07 17.87 -11.90
CA VAL A 22 4.65 18.14 -11.64
C VAL A 22 4.43 19.15 -10.51
N TYR A 23 5.48 19.51 -9.76
CA TYR A 23 5.40 20.43 -8.63
C TYR A 23 6.34 21.62 -8.85
N CYS A 24 5.93 22.81 -8.38
CA CYS A 24 6.77 24.00 -8.40
C CYS A 24 7.94 23.85 -7.42
N ARG A 25 8.87 24.81 -7.47
CA ARG A 25 10.06 24.77 -6.61
C ARG A 25 9.72 24.67 -5.12
N LYS A 26 8.66 25.33 -4.67
CA LYS A 26 8.22 25.27 -3.28
C LYS A 26 7.69 23.88 -2.88
N HIS A 27 7.13 23.16 -3.84
CA HIS A 27 6.50 21.85 -3.61
C HIS A 27 7.26 20.71 -4.28
N SER A 28 8.48 20.96 -4.78
CA SER A 28 9.30 19.94 -5.45
C SER A 28 9.59 18.73 -4.55
N GLU A 29 9.58 18.91 -3.25
CA GLU A 29 9.75 17.85 -2.27
C GLU A 29 8.42 17.18 -1.89
N TYR A 30 7.30 17.78 -2.27
CA TYR A 30 6.00 17.20 -2.01
C TYR A 30 5.68 16.14 -3.05
N SER A 31 5.49 14.92 -2.59
CA SER A 31 4.90 13.86 -3.40
C SER A 31 4.12 12.94 -2.48
N ALA A 32 3.08 12.30 -3.03
CA ALA A 32 2.30 11.32 -2.26
C ALA A 32 3.20 10.17 -1.78
N ASP A 33 4.18 9.78 -2.60
CA ASP A 33 5.11 8.71 -2.24
C ASP A 33 6.08 9.13 -1.13
N ARG A 34 6.56 10.37 -1.15
CA ARG A 34 7.41 10.89 -0.07
C ARG A 34 6.65 10.96 1.25
N MET A 35 5.41 11.43 1.22
CA MET A 35 4.61 11.56 2.43
C MET A 35 4.22 10.22 3.03
N ARG A 36 4.03 9.20 2.18
CA ARG A 36 3.71 7.84 2.63
C ARG A 36 4.96 7.00 2.86
N GLY A 37 6.11 7.46 2.37
CA GLY A 37 7.32 6.67 2.31
C GLY A 37 7.26 5.66 1.16
N SER A 38 8.40 5.02 0.86
CA SER A 38 8.46 3.93 -0.10
C SER A 38 7.81 2.67 0.49
N ALA A 39 7.51 1.69 -0.36
CA ALA A 39 7.02 0.39 0.10
C ALA A 39 8.01 -0.26 1.08
N ALA A 40 9.31 -0.16 0.80
CA ALA A 40 10.36 -0.69 1.68
C ALA A 40 10.38 0.01 3.04
N GLU A 41 10.23 1.34 3.06
CA GLU A 41 10.16 2.12 4.31
C GLU A 41 8.96 1.71 5.16
N ARG A 42 7.86 1.30 4.53
CA ARG A 42 6.65 0.83 5.22
C ARG A 42 6.74 -0.64 5.64
N GLY A 43 7.85 -1.32 5.34
CA GLY A 43 8.07 -2.71 5.68
C GLY A 43 7.78 -3.72 4.57
N TYR A 44 7.31 -3.28 3.40
CA TYR A 44 6.97 -4.16 2.28
C TYR A 44 8.18 -4.36 1.36
N ASP A 45 9.26 -4.89 1.90
CA ASP A 45 10.51 -5.15 1.19
C ASP A 45 10.62 -6.62 0.73
N GLY A 46 11.81 -7.03 0.30
CA GLY A 46 12.07 -8.40 -0.15
C GLY A 46 11.86 -9.45 0.93
N LYS A 47 12.16 -9.13 2.18
CA LYS A 47 11.91 -10.03 3.32
C LYS A 47 10.43 -10.28 3.50
N TRP A 48 9.61 -9.25 3.35
CA TRP A 48 8.17 -9.37 3.42
C TRP A 48 7.62 -10.29 2.32
N ARG A 49 8.12 -10.15 1.09
CA ARG A 49 7.70 -11.01 -0.03
C ARG A 49 7.93 -12.48 0.27
N VAL A 50 9.10 -12.81 0.79
CA VAL A 50 9.44 -14.19 1.16
C VAL A 50 8.52 -14.70 2.27
N ALA A 51 8.32 -13.90 3.31
CA ALA A 51 7.46 -14.27 4.44
C ALA A 51 6.01 -14.46 3.98
N ARG A 52 5.51 -13.56 3.14
CA ARG A 52 4.17 -13.64 2.58
C ARG A 52 3.97 -14.91 1.76
N ASP A 53 4.92 -15.22 0.88
CA ASP A 53 4.82 -16.42 0.02
C ASP A 53 4.80 -17.69 0.86
N ARG A 54 5.62 -17.77 1.90
CA ARG A 54 5.62 -18.90 2.82
C ARG A 54 4.29 -19.03 3.55
N TYR A 55 3.75 -17.92 4.03
CA TYR A 55 2.47 -17.91 4.73
C TYR A 55 1.33 -18.39 3.83
N LEU A 56 1.27 -17.90 2.60
CA LEU A 56 0.24 -18.29 1.64
C LEU A 56 0.35 -19.75 1.20
N ARG A 57 1.55 -20.31 1.18
CA ARG A 57 1.72 -21.76 0.91
C ARG A 57 1.15 -22.62 2.02
N ARG A 58 1.24 -22.16 3.26
CA ARG A 58 0.67 -22.87 4.43
C ARG A 58 -0.81 -22.59 4.61
N ASN A 59 -1.27 -21.43 4.12
CA ASN A 59 -2.64 -20.98 4.26
C ASN A 59 -3.18 -20.52 2.90
N PRO A 60 -3.47 -21.47 1.99
CA PRO A 60 -3.77 -21.13 0.61
C PRO A 60 -5.18 -20.60 0.36
N LEU A 61 -6.07 -20.69 1.33
CA LEU A 61 -7.48 -20.31 1.15
C LEU A 61 -7.81 -19.02 1.90
N CYS A 62 -8.65 -18.19 1.28
CA CYS A 62 -9.15 -16.96 1.88
C CYS A 62 -9.94 -17.26 3.16
N ALA A 63 -9.52 -16.67 4.28
CA ALA A 63 -10.16 -16.92 5.57
C ALA A 63 -11.61 -16.43 5.62
N GLU A 64 -11.91 -15.29 5.04
CA GLU A 64 -13.27 -14.73 5.01
C GLU A 64 -14.21 -15.54 4.11
N CYS A 65 -13.73 -15.99 2.96
CA CYS A 65 -14.52 -16.85 2.08
C CYS A 65 -14.81 -18.19 2.75
N LEU A 66 -13.85 -18.75 3.49
CA LEU A 66 -14.06 -19.99 4.23
C LEU A 66 -15.15 -19.85 5.28
N LYS A 67 -15.22 -18.72 5.98
CA LYS A 67 -16.30 -18.46 6.95
C LYS A 67 -17.67 -18.47 6.27
N ALA A 68 -17.73 -18.04 5.02
CA ALA A 68 -18.96 -18.06 4.23
C ALA A 68 -19.20 -19.39 3.52
N GLY A 69 -18.35 -20.39 3.73
CA GLY A 69 -18.47 -21.71 3.08
C GLY A 69 -17.99 -21.73 1.63
N ILE A 70 -17.23 -20.73 1.21
CA ILE A 70 -16.73 -20.61 -0.16
C ILE A 70 -15.23 -20.89 -0.16
N ILE A 71 -14.77 -21.73 -1.09
CA ILE A 71 -13.35 -22.03 -1.27
C ILE A 71 -12.78 -21.07 -2.32
N THR A 72 -11.96 -20.11 -1.90
CA THR A 72 -11.33 -19.14 -2.77
C THR A 72 -9.84 -19.09 -2.46
N PRO A 73 -8.95 -19.14 -3.46
CA PRO A 73 -7.52 -19.00 -3.21
C PRO A 73 -7.19 -17.65 -2.61
N ALA A 74 -6.33 -17.64 -1.58
CA ALA A 74 -5.81 -16.41 -1.01
C ALA A 74 -4.65 -15.90 -1.86
N THR A 75 -4.63 -14.62 -2.12
CA THR A 75 -3.55 -13.96 -2.88
C THR A 75 -2.89 -12.83 -2.10
N VAL A 76 -3.46 -12.45 -0.96
CA VAL A 76 -3.02 -11.34 -0.14
C VAL A 76 -2.85 -11.82 1.30
N VAL A 77 -1.78 -11.38 1.96
CA VAL A 77 -1.65 -11.48 3.41
C VAL A 77 -2.06 -10.15 4.00
N ASP A 78 -3.10 -10.16 4.80
CA ASP A 78 -3.64 -8.98 5.45
C ASP A 78 -3.28 -8.98 6.93
N HIS A 79 -3.22 -7.80 7.54
CA HIS A 79 -3.06 -7.65 8.97
C HIS A 79 -4.44 -7.46 9.60
N VAL A 80 -4.80 -8.34 10.53
CA VAL A 80 -6.10 -8.27 11.22
C VAL A 80 -6.23 -6.93 11.93
N ILE A 81 -5.18 -6.56 12.69
CA ILE A 81 -5.06 -5.24 13.29
C ILE A 81 -4.08 -4.44 12.43
N PRO A 82 -4.47 -3.27 11.89
CA PRO A 82 -3.55 -2.47 11.08
C PRO A 82 -2.27 -2.15 11.85
N HIS A 83 -1.11 -2.42 11.24
CA HIS A 83 0.17 -2.24 11.92
C HIS A 83 0.56 -0.78 12.12
N ARG A 84 0.14 0.12 11.23
CA ARG A 84 0.38 1.57 11.29
C ARG A 84 1.84 1.93 11.60
N GLY A 85 2.78 1.20 10.99
CA GLY A 85 4.21 1.37 11.22
C GLY A 85 4.77 0.63 12.42
N ASN A 86 3.95 -0.09 13.19
CA ASN A 86 4.41 -0.93 14.30
C ASN A 86 4.98 -2.23 13.76
N LYS A 87 6.30 -2.40 13.89
CA LYS A 87 6.99 -3.57 13.36
C LYS A 87 6.59 -4.87 14.06
N GLN A 88 6.23 -4.82 15.32
CA GLN A 88 5.77 -6.01 16.05
C GLN A 88 4.45 -6.52 15.48
N LEU A 89 3.49 -5.64 15.24
CA LEU A 89 2.23 -6.00 14.61
C LEU A 89 2.43 -6.45 13.16
N PHE A 90 3.35 -5.81 12.46
CA PHE A 90 3.66 -6.13 11.06
C PHE A 90 4.18 -7.55 10.91
N TRP A 91 5.10 -7.98 11.79
CA TRP A 91 5.77 -9.29 11.72
C TRP A 91 5.13 -10.36 12.57
N ASP A 92 4.04 -10.06 13.28
CA ASP A 92 3.33 -11.04 14.10
C ASP A 92 2.43 -11.90 13.20
N GLU A 93 2.83 -13.15 12.96
CA GLU A 93 2.07 -14.09 12.13
C GLU A 93 0.67 -14.35 12.68
N LYS A 94 0.47 -14.22 13.98
CA LYS A 94 -0.86 -14.34 14.59
C LYS A 94 -1.79 -13.20 14.18
N ASN A 95 -1.20 -12.08 13.76
CA ASN A 95 -1.94 -10.92 13.26
C ASN A 95 -2.14 -10.98 11.73
N TRP A 96 -1.65 -12.01 11.06
CA TRP A 96 -1.81 -12.17 9.62
C TRP A 96 -3.04 -13.00 9.32
N GLN A 97 -3.66 -12.73 8.18
CA GLN A 97 -4.73 -13.58 7.65
C GLN A 97 -4.62 -13.68 6.13
N PRO A 98 -4.93 -14.86 5.56
CA PRO A 98 -4.96 -15.01 4.10
C PRO A 98 -6.29 -14.50 3.57
N LEU A 99 -6.25 -13.61 2.59
CA LEU A 99 -7.45 -13.08 1.95
C LEU A 99 -7.33 -13.14 0.44
N CYS A 100 -8.45 -13.30 -0.25
CA CYS A 100 -8.52 -13.02 -1.67
C CYS A 100 -8.58 -11.51 -1.88
N LYS A 101 -8.29 -11.07 -3.10
CA LYS A 101 -8.28 -9.64 -3.41
C LYS A 101 -9.60 -8.96 -3.09
N ASN A 102 -10.72 -9.60 -3.41
CA ASN A 102 -12.04 -9.04 -3.15
C ASN A 102 -12.30 -8.78 -1.66
N CYS A 103 -11.99 -9.77 -0.82
CA CYS A 103 -12.18 -9.61 0.63
C CYS A 103 -11.24 -8.54 1.21
N HIS A 104 -10.02 -8.48 0.71
CA HIS A 104 -9.06 -7.45 1.12
C HIS A 104 -9.54 -6.05 0.71
N ASP A 105 -10.02 -5.89 -0.52
CA ASP A 105 -10.52 -4.62 -1.02
C ASP A 105 -11.78 -4.18 -0.26
N LEU A 106 -12.67 -5.10 0.05
CA LEU A 106 -13.86 -4.81 0.87
C LEU A 106 -13.47 -4.33 2.26
N LYS A 107 -12.54 -5.00 2.90
CA LYS A 107 -12.04 -4.59 4.21
C LYS A 107 -11.43 -3.19 4.16
N THR A 108 -10.59 -2.91 3.18
CA THR A 108 -9.96 -1.61 2.99
C THR A 108 -11.01 -0.54 2.71
N GLY A 109 -11.99 -0.84 1.85
CA GLY A 109 -13.07 0.09 1.52
C GLY A 109 -13.97 0.42 2.71
N MET A 110 -14.06 -0.47 3.71
CA MET A 110 -14.81 -0.24 4.94
C MET A 110 -13.99 0.50 6.01
N GLY A 111 -12.74 0.82 5.73
CA GLY A 111 -11.86 1.52 6.68
C GLY A 111 -11.34 0.64 7.81
N LEU A 112 -11.41 -0.64 7.65
CA LEU A 112 -10.97 -1.61 8.66
C LEU A 112 -9.55 -2.06 8.45
#